data_c69144ae81f10c262caa9c5b075b5cde
#
_entry.id   c69144ae81f10c262caa9c5b075b5cde
#
_cell.length_a   1.000
_cell.length_b   1.000
_cell.length_c   1.000
_cell.angle_alpha   90.00
_cell.angle_beta   90.00
_cell.angle_gamma   90.00
#
_symmetry.space_group_name_H-M   'P 1'
#
loop_
_entity.id
_entity.type
_entity.pdbx_description
1 polymer ?
#
loop_
_entity_poly.entity_id
_entity_poly.type
_entity_poly.pdbx_seq_one_letter_code
_entity_poly.pdbx_strand_id
1 'polypeptide(L)'
;MAISRDQKPFKVVGVEAPALEELADSVMSMSPNALDADAIAEKARSANLDRNSAGVGGDRTSGEAVESFFDLVIDELAALRTRAEVEAIEQAAGLILECESLGGRVHVTGIGKSEHIARYVASLLSSTGTPAYFLHATECIHGSAGQVCANDIAIAISNSGTTPELLSAIETLRDSGIRIIGVSGNRESELARVADVLLDAGVDNEGGELNLVPRASILAKIYVLCALSVALEVRKGLTREQYARWHPGGALGRKARGE
;
A
#
# COMPACT_ATOMS: atom_id res chain seq x y z
N MET A 1 20.04 27.88 28.04
CA MET A 1 21.10 27.03 27.47
C MET A 1 20.89 27.06 25.95
N ALA A 2 21.78 27.77 25.23
CA ALA A 2 21.60 28.15 23.83
C ALA A 2 21.93 26.95 22.92
N ILE A 3 21.03 26.64 21.98
CA ILE A 3 21.25 25.63 20.94
C ILE A 3 22.10 26.26 19.83
N SER A 4 23.27 25.68 19.58
CA SER A 4 24.24 26.08 18.54
C SER A 4 23.63 25.90 17.15
N ARG A 5 23.63 27.00 16.37
CA ARG A 5 23.35 27.02 14.92
C ARG A 5 24.64 26.75 14.15
N ASP A 6 24.94 25.48 13.89
CA ASP A 6 25.98 25.10 12.91
C ASP A 6 25.56 23.79 12.21
N GLN A 7 24.55 23.91 11.35
CA GLN A 7 24.35 22.91 10.29
C GLN A 7 24.56 23.61 8.96
N LYS A 8 25.61 23.15 8.23
CA LYS A 8 25.90 23.59 6.87
C LYS A 8 24.73 23.25 5.95
N PRO A 9 24.29 24.17 5.06
CA PRO A 9 23.23 23.89 4.12
C PRO A 9 23.62 22.79 3.12
N PHE A 10 22.72 21.88 2.86
CA PHE A 10 22.84 20.88 1.78
C PHE A 10 23.05 21.61 0.46
N LYS A 11 24.13 21.33 -0.24
CA LYS A 11 24.33 21.79 -1.62
C LYS A 11 23.54 20.88 -2.55
N VAL A 12 22.46 21.41 -3.13
CA VAL A 12 21.82 20.81 -4.30
C VAL A 12 22.71 21.15 -5.51
N VAL A 13 23.26 20.14 -6.13
CA VAL A 13 24.15 20.31 -7.30
C VAL A 13 23.24 20.54 -8.51
N GLY A 14 23.35 21.71 -9.12
CA GLY A 14 22.79 21.97 -10.46
C GLY A 14 21.61 22.94 -10.57
N VAL A 15 21.18 23.60 -9.48
CA VAL A 15 20.15 24.67 -9.56
C VAL A 15 20.71 25.96 -8.99
N GLU A 16 20.69 27.03 -9.77
CA GLU A 16 21.15 28.36 -9.31
C GLU A 16 20.16 28.94 -8.29
N ALA A 17 20.69 29.55 -7.23
CA ALA A 17 19.96 30.08 -6.08
C ALA A 17 18.72 30.95 -6.40
N PRO A 18 18.71 31.79 -7.46
CA PRO A 18 17.53 32.61 -7.80
C PRO A 18 16.28 31.80 -8.16
N ALA A 19 16.43 30.63 -8.79
CA ALA A 19 15.31 29.81 -9.20
C ALA A 19 14.61 29.11 -8.01
N LEU A 20 15.32 28.88 -6.92
CA LEU A 20 14.76 28.29 -5.69
C LEU A 20 14.00 29.33 -4.86
N GLU A 21 14.41 30.59 -4.86
CA GLU A 21 13.67 31.68 -4.19
C GLU A 21 12.36 32.02 -4.92
N GLU A 22 12.35 32.08 -6.26
CA GLU A 22 11.13 32.28 -7.04
C GLU A 22 10.14 31.13 -6.87
N LEU A 23 10.63 29.88 -6.75
CA LEU A 23 9.78 28.70 -6.49
C LEU A 23 9.20 28.73 -5.07
N ALA A 24 10.00 29.12 -4.08
CA ALA A 24 9.56 29.22 -2.68
C ALA A 24 8.50 30.32 -2.51
N ASP A 25 8.69 31.50 -3.14
CA ASP A 25 7.70 32.57 -3.10
C ASP A 25 6.42 32.25 -3.86
N SER A 26 6.51 31.49 -4.96
CA SER A 26 5.35 30.96 -5.69
C SER A 26 4.53 29.96 -4.85
N VAL A 27 5.19 29.08 -4.12
CA VAL A 27 4.53 28.07 -3.24
C VAL A 27 3.93 28.71 -1.99
N MET A 28 4.58 29.75 -1.42
CA MET A 28 4.09 30.45 -0.23
C MET A 28 2.91 31.39 -0.52
N SER A 29 2.70 31.79 -1.77
CA SER A 29 1.56 32.62 -2.18
C SER A 29 0.30 31.83 -2.54
N MET A 30 0.37 30.49 -2.61
CA MET A 30 -0.77 29.65 -2.95
C MET A 30 -1.59 29.30 -1.70
N SER A 31 -2.88 29.63 -1.74
CA SER A 31 -3.84 29.23 -0.72
C SER A 31 -3.89 27.69 -0.59
N PRO A 32 -3.98 27.11 0.61
CA PRO A 32 -3.96 25.65 0.83
C PRO A 32 -5.05 24.86 0.09
N ASN A 33 -6.06 25.52 -0.47
CA ASN A 33 -7.19 24.93 -1.20
C ASN A 33 -7.09 25.02 -2.72
N ALA A 34 -5.95 25.47 -3.28
CA ALA A 34 -5.80 25.73 -4.72
C ALA A 34 -4.78 24.80 -5.42
N LEU A 35 -4.43 23.67 -4.83
CA LEU A 35 -3.74 22.62 -5.56
C LEU A 35 -4.78 21.84 -6.36
N ASP A 36 -4.96 22.24 -7.62
CA ASP A 36 -5.80 21.51 -8.57
C ASP A 36 -5.16 20.13 -8.80
N ALA A 37 -5.75 19.11 -8.15
CA ALA A 37 -5.27 17.74 -8.22
C ALA A 37 -5.29 17.20 -9.67
N ASP A 38 -6.21 17.71 -10.50
CA ASP A 38 -6.32 17.35 -11.91
C ASP A 38 -5.16 17.93 -12.73
N ALA A 39 -4.75 19.16 -12.45
CA ALA A 39 -3.60 19.80 -13.12
C ALA A 39 -2.27 19.12 -12.77
N ILE A 40 -2.11 18.66 -11.53
CA ILE A 40 -0.94 17.87 -11.11
C ILE A 40 -0.94 16.50 -11.80
N ALA A 41 -2.08 15.84 -11.86
CA ALA A 41 -2.23 14.54 -12.53
C ALA A 41 -2.02 14.64 -14.04
N GLU A 42 -2.49 15.71 -14.69
CA GLU A 42 -2.30 15.94 -16.13
C GLU A 42 -0.85 16.28 -16.47
N LYS A 43 -0.18 17.06 -15.64
CA LYS A 43 1.24 17.38 -15.78
C LYS A 43 2.13 16.15 -15.56
N ALA A 44 1.77 15.27 -14.63
CA ALA A 44 2.43 13.98 -14.40
C ALA A 44 2.22 13.04 -15.60
N ARG A 45 1.00 12.95 -16.17
CA ARG A 45 0.70 12.17 -17.38
C ARG A 45 1.46 12.65 -18.59
N SER A 46 1.53 13.96 -18.84
CA SER A 46 2.26 14.56 -19.95
C SER A 46 3.76 14.28 -19.85
N ALA A 47 4.36 14.48 -18.67
CA ALA A 47 5.77 14.19 -18.42
C ALA A 47 6.12 12.69 -18.57
N ASN A 48 5.17 11.79 -18.26
CA ASN A 48 5.36 10.35 -18.36
C ASN A 48 5.23 9.83 -19.79
N LEU A 49 4.36 10.43 -20.62
CA LEU A 49 4.24 10.13 -22.06
C LEU A 49 5.52 10.48 -22.83
N ASP A 50 6.15 11.61 -22.51
CA ASP A 50 7.41 12.03 -23.12
C ASP A 50 8.60 11.14 -22.71
N ARG A 51 8.60 10.61 -21.48
CA ARG A 51 9.64 9.69 -20.97
C ARG A 51 9.52 8.27 -21.54
N ASN A 52 8.31 7.77 -21.79
CA ASN A 52 8.07 6.44 -22.36
C ASN A 52 8.33 6.36 -23.87
N SER A 53 8.40 7.49 -24.58
CA SER A 53 8.73 7.55 -26.02
C SER A 53 10.23 7.59 -26.30
N ALA A 54 11.07 7.81 -25.29
CA ALA A 54 12.52 7.69 -25.39
C ALA A 54 12.92 6.21 -25.41
N GLY A 55 13.23 5.71 -26.61
CA GLY A 55 13.46 4.29 -26.90
C GLY A 55 14.45 3.61 -25.96
N VAL A 56 14.17 2.34 -25.69
CA VAL A 56 15.07 1.36 -25.07
C VAL A 56 16.38 1.30 -25.87
N GLY A 57 17.49 1.83 -25.30
CA GLY A 57 18.80 1.68 -25.93
C GLY A 57 19.70 2.93 -25.97
N GLY A 58 19.72 3.75 -24.95
CA GLY A 58 20.72 4.80 -24.74
C GLY A 58 21.64 4.47 -23.56
N ASP A 59 22.86 4.99 -23.55
CA ASP A 59 23.91 4.84 -22.51
C ASP A 59 23.52 5.41 -21.13
N ARG A 60 22.34 5.01 -20.62
CA ARG A 60 21.86 5.44 -19.32
C ARG A 60 22.66 4.74 -18.22
N THR A 61 23.23 5.52 -17.31
CA THR A 61 23.95 4.98 -16.16
C THR A 61 22.97 4.35 -15.14
N SER A 62 23.48 3.42 -14.33
CA SER A 62 22.68 2.85 -13.24
C SER A 62 22.23 3.90 -12.23
N GLY A 63 23.01 4.97 -12.02
CA GLY A 63 22.64 6.10 -11.16
C GLY A 63 21.40 6.82 -11.67
N GLU A 64 21.40 7.23 -12.94
CA GLU A 64 20.24 7.87 -13.57
C GLU A 64 18.99 6.98 -13.56
N ALA A 65 19.18 5.66 -13.73
CA ALA A 65 18.07 4.70 -13.64
C ALA A 65 17.47 4.65 -12.22
N VAL A 66 18.31 4.70 -11.18
CA VAL A 66 17.86 4.72 -9.77
C VAL A 66 17.11 6.01 -9.44
N GLU A 67 17.64 7.17 -9.83
CA GLU A 67 16.97 8.46 -9.61
C GLU A 67 15.59 8.49 -10.29
N SER A 68 15.54 8.08 -11.55
CA SER A 68 14.26 8.00 -12.26
C SER A 68 13.28 7.00 -11.64
N PHE A 69 13.75 5.93 -11.03
CA PHE A 69 12.89 5.01 -10.30
C PHE A 69 12.29 5.65 -9.05
N PHE A 70 13.06 6.43 -8.30
CA PHE A 70 12.54 7.16 -7.13
C PHE A 70 11.45 8.14 -7.52
N ASP A 71 11.67 8.95 -8.56
CA ASP A 71 10.69 9.89 -9.08
C ASP A 71 9.42 9.18 -9.53
N LEU A 72 9.57 8.10 -10.32
CA LEU A 72 8.46 7.31 -10.82
C LEU A 72 7.60 6.75 -9.68
N VAL A 73 8.21 6.19 -8.64
CA VAL A 73 7.46 5.64 -7.51
C VAL A 73 6.67 6.71 -6.78
N ILE A 74 7.25 7.90 -6.61
CA ILE A 74 6.55 9.04 -5.99
C ILE A 74 5.33 9.42 -6.85
N ASP A 75 5.50 9.54 -8.16
CA ASP A 75 4.45 9.90 -9.10
C ASP A 75 3.31 8.84 -9.11
N GLU A 76 3.65 7.54 -9.15
CA GLU A 76 2.68 6.45 -9.12
C GLU A 76 1.87 6.43 -7.81
N LEU A 77 2.54 6.63 -6.66
CA LEU A 77 1.85 6.71 -5.37
C LEU A 77 1.01 7.99 -5.23
N ALA A 78 1.44 9.11 -5.79
CA ALA A 78 0.67 10.34 -5.83
C ALA A 78 -0.59 10.17 -6.71
N ALA A 79 -0.45 9.55 -7.89
CA ALA A 79 -1.57 9.23 -8.75
C ALA A 79 -2.54 8.24 -8.06
N LEU A 80 -2.03 7.22 -7.39
CA LEU A 80 -2.85 6.29 -6.61
C LEU A 80 -3.60 7.04 -5.49
N ARG A 81 -2.94 7.96 -4.77
CA ARG A 81 -3.58 8.75 -3.71
C ARG A 81 -4.77 9.58 -4.22
N THR A 82 -4.71 10.12 -5.44
CA THR A 82 -5.82 10.92 -6.01
C THR A 82 -7.04 10.08 -6.35
N ARG A 83 -6.87 8.80 -6.74
CA ARG A 83 -7.96 7.88 -7.09
C ARG A 83 -8.33 6.90 -5.98
N ALA A 84 -7.57 6.90 -4.86
CA ALA A 84 -7.85 6.03 -3.72
C ALA A 84 -9.20 6.39 -3.09
N GLU A 85 -10.08 5.42 -3.02
CA GLU A 85 -11.41 5.56 -2.45
C GLU A 85 -11.32 5.30 -0.94
N VAL A 86 -11.35 6.38 -0.15
CA VAL A 86 -11.36 6.29 1.32
C VAL A 86 -12.55 5.46 1.80
N GLU A 87 -13.69 5.58 1.12
CA GLU A 87 -14.91 4.82 1.38
C GLU A 87 -14.71 3.31 1.28
N ALA A 88 -13.93 2.83 0.31
CA ALA A 88 -13.61 1.41 0.18
C ALA A 88 -12.74 0.91 1.34
N ILE A 89 -11.79 1.74 1.80
CA ILE A 89 -10.95 1.44 2.98
C ILE A 89 -11.82 1.38 4.24
N GLU A 90 -12.74 2.33 4.42
CA GLU A 90 -13.68 2.36 5.55
C GLU A 90 -14.65 1.17 5.53
N GLN A 91 -15.14 0.76 4.35
CA GLN A 91 -15.95 -0.44 4.18
C GLN A 91 -15.15 -1.70 4.56
N ALA A 92 -13.93 -1.85 4.06
CA ALA A 92 -13.05 -2.96 4.41
C ALA A 92 -12.77 -3.01 5.92
N ALA A 93 -12.49 -1.87 6.54
CA ALA A 93 -12.32 -1.77 7.99
C ALA A 93 -13.61 -2.17 8.72
N GLY A 94 -14.78 -1.77 8.22
CA GLY A 94 -16.09 -2.17 8.74
C GLY A 94 -16.29 -3.68 8.74
N LEU A 95 -15.99 -4.33 7.62
CA LEU A 95 -16.08 -5.79 7.48
C LEU A 95 -15.15 -6.52 8.47
N ILE A 96 -13.94 -6.02 8.66
CA ILE A 96 -12.98 -6.61 9.61
C ILE A 96 -13.49 -6.46 11.07
N LEU A 97 -13.99 -5.29 11.44
CA LEU A 97 -14.52 -5.07 12.79
C LEU A 97 -15.77 -5.90 13.07
N GLU A 98 -16.64 -6.07 12.09
CA GLU A 98 -17.77 -6.98 12.18
C GLU A 98 -17.31 -8.43 12.39
N CYS A 99 -16.36 -8.90 11.57
CA CYS A 99 -15.73 -10.21 11.73
C CYS A 99 -15.21 -10.41 13.16
N GLU A 100 -14.40 -9.47 13.67
CA GLU A 100 -13.87 -9.52 15.04
C GLU A 100 -14.98 -9.56 16.12
N SER A 101 -16.04 -8.76 15.94
CA SER A 101 -17.16 -8.71 16.90
C SER A 101 -17.88 -10.06 17.02
N LEU A 102 -17.83 -10.89 15.98
CA LEU A 102 -18.39 -12.23 15.93
C LEU A 102 -17.37 -13.32 16.31
N GLY A 103 -16.19 -12.94 16.79
CA GLY A 103 -15.10 -13.84 17.17
C GLY A 103 -14.32 -14.42 15.98
N GLY A 104 -14.50 -13.87 14.79
CA GLY A 104 -13.77 -14.25 13.58
C GLY A 104 -12.36 -13.65 13.49
N ARG A 105 -11.61 -14.08 12.50
CA ARG A 105 -10.21 -13.73 12.24
C ARG A 105 -10.01 -13.30 10.80
N VAL A 106 -8.95 -12.55 10.55
CA VAL A 106 -8.56 -12.12 9.21
C VAL A 106 -7.54 -13.10 8.63
N HIS A 107 -7.83 -13.69 7.48
CA HIS A 107 -6.86 -14.48 6.72
C HIS A 107 -6.32 -13.64 5.56
N VAL A 108 -5.00 -13.47 5.49
CA VAL A 108 -4.37 -12.70 4.40
C VAL A 108 -3.67 -13.67 3.46
N THR A 109 -3.96 -13.58 2.17
CA THR A 109 -3.47 -14.52 1.16
C THR A 109 -3.02 -13.83 -0.13
N GLY A 110 -2.18 -14.53 -0.90
CA GLY A 110 -1.65 -14.08 -2.19
C GLY A 110 -0.67 -15.12 -2.73
N ILE A 111 -0.23 -14.94 -3.97
CA ILE A 111 0.73 -15.84 -4.64
C ILE A 111 2.00 -15.08 -5.03
N GLY A 112 3.15 -15.73 -4.92
CA GLY A 112 4.45 -15.17 -5.30
C GLY A 112 4.81 -13.92 -4.48
N LYS A 113 5.12 -12.81 -5.12
CA LYS A 113 5.47 -11.56 -4.40
C LYS A 113 4.32 -11.02 -3.55
N SER A 114 3.07 -11.25 -3.97
CA SER A 114 1.88 -10.89 -3.18
C SER A 114 1.75 -11.70 -1.90
N GLU A 115 2.28 -12.93 -1.86
CA GLU A 115 2.38 -13.74 -0.63
C GLU A 115 3.25 -13.06 0.43
N HIS A 116 4.39 -12.49 0.04
CA HIS A 116 5.26 -11.77 0.98
C HIS A 116 4.58 -10.53 1.55
N ILE A 117 3.78 -9.82 0.73
CA ILE A 117 2.93 -8.72 1.23
C ILE A 117 1.88 -9.27 2.19
N ALA A 118 1.21 -10.39 1.87
CA ALA A 118 0.21 -11.00 2.73
C ALA A 118 0.77 -11.36 4.11
N ARG A 119 1.97 -11.92 4.18
CA ARG A 119 2.67 -12.22 5.43
C ARG A 119 3.00 -10.96 6.23
N TYR A 120 3.49 -9.91 5.55
CA TYR A 120 3.74 -8.62 6.18
C TYR A 120 2.46 -8.00 6.76
N VAL A 121 1.37 -7.99 5.99
CA VAL A 121 0.09 -7.40 6.38
C VAL A 121 -0.55 -8.16 7.53
N ALA A 122 -0.53 -9.49 7.51
CA ALA A 122 -0.99 -10.30 8.64
C ALA A 122 -0.23 -9.95 9.93
N SER A 123 1.10 -9.76 9.84
CA SER A 123 1.92 -9.31 10.97
C SER A 123 1.59 -7.89 11.40
N LEU A 124 1.42 -6.94 10.44
CA LEU A 124 1.06 -5.56 10.72
C LEU A 124 -0.28 -5.45 11.46
N LEU A 125 -1.31 -6.10 10.95
CA LEU A 125 -2.64 -6.11 11.56
C LEU A 125 -2.63 -6.74 12.96
N SER A 126 -1.93 -7.87 13.12
CA SER A 126 -1.77 -8.52 14.43
C SER A 126 -1.07 -7.61 15.42
N SER A 127 -0.06 -6.84 14.98
CA SER A 127 0.70 -5.92 15.83
C SER A 127 -0.12 -4.72 16.34
N THR A 128 -1.25 -4.44 15.69
CA THR A 128 -2.21 -3.39 16.07
C THR A 128 -3.52 -3.95 16.62
N GLY A 129 -3.54 -5.24 16.99
CA GLY A 129 -4.62 -5.88 17.72
C GLY A 129 -5.77 -6.42 16.86
N THR A 130 -5.55 -6.61 15.57
CA THR A 130 -6.47 -7.34 14.68
C THR A 130 -5.99 -8.78 14.58
N PRO A 131 -6.77 -9.81 14.99
CA PRO A 131 -6.38 -11.21 14.84
C PRO A 131 -6.25 -11.58 13.36
N ALA A 132 -5.04 -11.49 12.82
CA ALA A 132 -4.75 -11.70 11.41
C ALA A 132 -3.68 -12.77 11.21
N TYR A 133 -3.89 -13.65 10.22
CA TYR A 133 -3.04 -14.79 9.94
C TYR A 133 -2.79 -14.90 8.44
N PHE A 134 -1.59 -15.32 8.07
CA PHE A 134 -1.29 -15.65 6.69
C PHE A 134 -1.93 -16.99 6.34
N LEU A 135 -2.63 -17.06 5.19
CA LEU A 135 -3.17 -18.28 4.60
C LEU A 135 -2.47 -18.54 3.26
N HIS A 136 -1.82 -19.69 3.12
CA HIS A 136 -1.17 -20.06 1.88
C HIS A 136 -2.21 -20.46 0.83
N ALA A 137 -2.30 -19.75 -0.29
CA ALA A 137 -3.38 -19.96 -1.27
C ALA A 137 -3.38 -21.36 -1.87
N THR A 138 -2.22 -21.91 -2.26
CA THR A 138 -2.14 -23.28 -2.80
C THR A 138 -2.46 -24.35 -1.75
N GLU A 139 -1.99 -24.16 -0.52
CA GLU A 139 -2.33 -25.09 0.55
C GLU A 139 -3.82 -25.01 0.95
N CYS A 140 -4.47 -23.88 0.72
CA CYS A 140 -5.90 -23.70 0.95
C CYS A 140 -6.71 -24.77 0.21
N ILE A 141 -6.46 -24.99 -1.07
CA ILE A 141 -7.14 -25.97 -1.90
C ILE A 141 -6.68 -27.43 -1.65
N HIS A 142 -5.65 -27.62 -0.83
CA HIS A 142 -5.14 -28.92 -0.40
C HIS A 142 -5.41 -29.24 1.07
N GLY A 143 -6.40 -28.57 1.69
CA GLY A 143 -6.90 -28.88 3.02
C GLY A 143 -6.68 -27.80 4.07
N SER A 144 -5.78 -26.80 3.85
CA SER A 144 -5.58 -25.72 4.82
C SER A 144 -6.79 -24.78 4.95
N ALA A 145 -7.78 -24.84 4.03
CA ALA A 145 -9.06 -24.18 4.21
C ALA A 145 -9.79 -24.61 5.49
N GLY A 146 -9.50 -25.83 5.99
CA GLY A 146 -10.07 -26.30 7.26
C GLY A 146 -9.68 -25.51 8.50
N GLN A 147 -8.71 -24.60 8.43
CA GLN A 147 -8.39 -23.66 9.51
C GLN A 147 -9.33 -22.44 9.56
N VAL A 148 -10.12 -22.22 8.51
CA VAL A 148 -11.03 -21.08 8.41
C VAL A 148 -12.35 -21.42 9.06
N CYS A 149 -12.85 -20.52 9.90
CA CYS A 149 -14.09 -20.70 10.66
C CYS A 149 -15.19 -19.77 10.13
N ALA A 150 -16.43 -20.10 10.44
CA ALA A 150 -17.55 -19.17 10.21
C ALA A 150 -17.24 -17.80 10.86
N ASN A 151 -17.63 -16.72 10.22
CA ASN A 151 -17.36 -15.32 10.59
C ASN A 151 -15.91 -14.85 10.32
N ASP A 152 -14.99 -15.70 9.87
CA ASP A 152 -13.70 -15.22 9.38
C ASP A 152 -13.87 -14.38 8.11
N ILE A 153 -12.84 -13.62 7.74
CA ILE A 153 -12.77 -12.81 6.52
C ILE A 153 -11.40 -13.01 5.87
N ALA A 154 -11.35 -12.92 4.54
CA ALA A 154 -10.08 -13.03 3.83
C ALA A 154 -9.70 -11.73 3.09
N ILE A 155 -8.42 -11.33 3.17
CA ILE A 155 -7.80 -10.31 2.31
C ILE A 155 -6.99 -11.05 1.23
N ALA A 156 -7.43 -10.94 -0.02
CA ALA A 156 -6.79 -11.58 -1.17
C ALA A 156 -6.03 -10.57 -2.03
N ILE A 157 -4.72 -10.80 -2.25
CA ILE A 157 -3.82 -9.85 -2.88
C ILE A 157 -3.33 -10.40 -4.22
N SER A 158 -3.63 -9.70 -5.33
CA SER A 158 -3.11 -10.03 -6.66
C SER A 158 -3.04 -8.79 -7.53
N ASN A 159 -1.90 -8.52 -8.18
CA ASN A 159 -1.79 -7.37 -9.08
C ASN A 159 -2.72 -7.48 -10.29
N SER A 160 -2.66 -8.60 -11.00
CA SER A 160 -3.52 -8.87 -12.17
C SER A 160 -4.96 -9.18 -11.77
N GLY A 161 -5.17 -9.72 -10.56
CA GLY A 161 -6.46 -10.23 -10.10
C GLY A 161 -6.97 -11.44 -10.87
N THR A 162 -6.10 -12.12 -11.63
CA THR A 162 -6.43 -13.27 -12.51
C THR A 162 -5.57 -14.50 -12.23
N THR A 163 -4.84 -14.54 -11.11
CA THR A 163 -3.96 -15.65 -10.73
C THR A 163 -4.81 -16.88 -10.41
N PRO A 164 -4.73 -17.99 -11.21
CA PRO A 164 -5.67 -19.10 -11.10
C PRO A 164 -5.67 -19.78 -9.73
N GLU A 165 -4.49 -19.97 -9.13
CA GLU A 165 -4.35 -20.63 -7.83
C GLU A 165 -4.99 -19.78 -6.71
N LEU A 166 -4.89 -18.46 -6.81
CA LEU A 166 -5.53 -17.55 -5.86
C LEU A 166 -7.05 -17.58 -6.03
N LEU A 167 -7.54 -17.56 -7.27
CA LEU A 167 -8.98 -17.63 -7.55
C LEU A 167 -9.59 -18.93 -7.07
N SER A 168 -8.92 -20.08 -7.24
CA SER A 168 -9.37 -21.36 -6.70
C SER A 168 -9.43 -21.36 -5.17
N ALA A 169 -8.47 -20.72 -4.50
CA ALA A 169 -8.50 -20.55 -3.05
C ALA A 169 -9.68 -19.65 -2.63
N ILE A 170 -9.92 -18.55 -3.34
CA ILE A 170 -11.05 -17.63 -3.07
C ILE A 170 -12.38 -18.36 -3.25
N GLU A 171 -12.56 -19.15 -4.29
CA GLU A 171 -13.75 -19.96 -4.51
C GLU A 171 -14.00 -20.88 -3.32
N THR A 172 -12.98 -21.64 -2.88
CA THR A 172 -13.05 -22.51 -1.70
C THR A 172 -13.47 -21.76 -0.42
N LEU A 173 -12.94 -20.54 -0.23
CA LEU A 173 -13.28 -19.70 0.93
C LEU A 173 -14.72 -19.19 0.84
N ARG A 174 -15.16 -18.76 -0.33
CA ARG A 174 -16.53 -18.28 -0.56
C ARG A 174 -17.57 -19.39 -0.39
N ASP A 175 -17.28 -20.60 -0.84
CA ASP A 175 -18.12 -21.78 -0.61
C ASP A 175 -18.29 -22.10 0.89
N SER A 176 -17.29 -21.68 1.70
CA SER A 176 -17.35 -21.74 3.17
C SER A 176 -18.04 -20.53 3.80
N GLY A 177 -18.62 -19.63 3.01
CA GLY A 177 -19.33 -18.43 3.48
C GLY A 177 -18.42 -17.26 3.87
N ILE A 178 -17.15 -17.28 3.50
CA ILE A 178 -16.17 -16.25 3.87
C ILE A 178 -16.26 -15.05 2.93
N ARG A 179 -16.32 -13.85 3.50
CA ARG A 179 -16.26 -12.59 2.75
C ARG A 179 -14.83 -12.28 2.33
N ILE A 180 -14.68 -11.63 1.17
CA ILE A 180 -13.39 -11.35 0.52
C ILE A 180 -13.17 -9.84 0.40
N ILE A 181 -12.07 -9.35 0.94
CA ILE A 181 -11.51 -8.04 0.61
C ILE A 181 -10.46 -8.28 -0.47
N GLY A 182 -10.70 -7.82 -1.70
CA GLY A 182 -9.76 -7.91 -2.80
C GLY A 182 -8.80 -6.72 -2.79
N VAL A 183 -7.51 -6.97 -3.08
CA VAL A 183 -6.50 -5.94 -3.32
C VAL A 183 -5.89 -6.19 -4.68
N SER A 184 -6.21 -5.35 -5.66
CA SER A 184 -5.80 -5.57 -7.05
C SER A 184 -5.36 -4.28 -7.74
N GLY A 185 -4.46 -4.42 -8.72
CA GLY A 185 -4.13 -3.37 -9.68
C GLY A 185 -5.09 -3.28 -10.86
N ASN A 186 -6.05 -4.19 -10.96
CA ASN A 186 -7.02 -4.25 -12.05
C ASN A 186 -8.45 -4.31 -11.51
N ARG A 187 -9.19 -3.24 -11.66
CA ARG A 187 -10.58 -3.09 -11.20
C ARG A 187 -11.58 -3.98 -11.97
N GLU A 188 -11.20 -4.45 -13.15
CA GLU A 188 -12.05 -5.29 -14.01
C GLU A 188 -11.71 -6.78 -13.89
N SER A 189 -10.80 -7.13 -13.00
CA SER A 189 -10.32 -8.50 -12.81
C SER A 189 -11.38 -9.44 -12.22
N GLU A 190 -11.13 -10.74 -12.29
CA GLU A 190 -11.96 -11.75 -11.64
C GLU A 190 -11.97 -11.57 -10.12
N LEU A 191 -10.81 -11.27 -9.51
CA LEU A 191 -10.74 -10.94 -8.09
C LEU A 191 -11.64 -9.74 -7.74
N ALA A 192 -11.63 -8.70 -8.57
CA ALA A 192 -12.47 -7.51 -8.34
C ALA A 192 -13.97 -7.83 -8.40
N ARG A 193 -14.38 -8.76 -9.27
CA ARG A 193 -15.79 -9.16 -9.41
C ARG A 193 -16.29 -10.03 -8.25
N VAL A 194 -15.41 -10.82 -7.63
CA VAL A 194 -15.80 -11.74 -6.56
C VAL A 194 -15.56 -11.17 -5.16
N ALA A 195 -14.84 -10.08 -5.03
CA ALA A 195 -14.59 -9.40 -3.76
C ALA A 195 -15.85 -8.67 -3.28
N ASP A 196 -16.12 -8.72 -1.97
CA ASP A 196 -17.17 -7.94 -1.32
C ASP A 196 -16.78 -6.47 -1.20
N VAL A 197 -15.48 -6.20 -1.08
CA VAL A 197 -14.87 -4.86 -1.16
C VAL A 197 -13.57 -4.98 -1.95
N LEU A 198 -13.35 -4.07 -2.91
CA LEU A 198 -12.10 -3.97 -3.66
C LEU A 198 -11.31 -2.75 -3.18
N LEU A 199 -10.05 -2.97 -2.83
CA LEU A 199 -9.05 -1.93 -2.62
C LEU A 199 -8.19 -1.82 -3.88
N ASP A 200 -8.33 -0.74 -4.61
CA ASP A 200 -7.51 -0.45 -5.79
C ASP A 200 -6.07 -0.13 -5.38
N ALA A 201 -5.12 -0.86 -5.94
CA ALA A 201 -3.69 -0.68 -5.77
C ALA A 201 -2.95 -0.70 -7.11
N GLY A 202 -3.62 -0.21 -8.18
CA GLY A 202 -3.07 -0.15 -9.51
C GLY A 202 -1.94 0.85 -9.64
N VAL A 203 -1.01 0.57 -10.53
CA VAL A 203 0.05 1.46 -11.01
C VAL A 203 0.14 1.32 -12.52
N ASP A 204 0.55 2.38 -13.20
CA ASP A 204 0.73 2.34 -14.65
C ASP A 204 2.12 1.81 -15.02
N ASN A 205 3.11 2.03 -14.15
CA ASN A 205 4.50 1.65 -14.40
C ASN A 205 5.13 0.99 -13.17
N GLU A 206 5.97 -0.01 -13.43
CA GLU A 206 6.73 -0.71 -12.38
C GLU A 206 8.11 -0.09 -12.12
N GLY A 207 8.59 0.71 -13.06
CA GLY A 207 9.92 1.29 -13.06
C GLY A 207 11.03 0.31 -13.49
N GLY A 208 12.18 0.88 -13.86
CA GLY A 208 13.31 0.17 -14.43
C GLY A 208 13.15 -0.13 -15.91
N GLU A 209 14.23 -0.54 -16.56
CA GLU A 209 14.35 -0.64 -18.03
C GLU A 209 13.29 -1.56 -18.67
N LEU A 210 12.93 -2.65 -18.02
CA LEU A 210 11.97 -3.62 -18.56
C LEU A 210 10.52 -3.27 -18.24
N ASN A 211 10.26 -2.39 -17.28
CA ASN A 211 8.93 -2.08 -16.75
C ASN A 211 8.05 -3.32 -16.42
N LEU A 212 8.68 -4.47 -16.14
CA LEU A 212 8.01 -5.76 -15.89
C LEU A 212 8.18 -6.27 -14.47
N VAL A 213 9.27 -5.87 -13.82
CA VAL A 213 9.59 -6.38 -12.47
C VAL A 213 8.70 -5.67 -11.44
N PRO A 214 7.87 -6.40 -10.70
CA PRO A 214 6.96 -5.79 -9.72
C PRO A 214 7.75 -5.01 -8.64
N ARG A 215 7.66 -3.70 -8.66
CA ARG A 215 8.29 -2.75 -7.72
C ARG A 215 7.25 -1.72 -7.25
N ALA A 216 6.82 -0.82 -8.13
CA ALA A 216 5.82 0.19 -7.81
C ALA A 216 4.48 -0.45 -7.38
N SER A 217 4.03 -1.51 -8.06
CA SER A 217 2.82 -2.24 -7.69
C SER A 217 2.91 -2.92 -6.31
N ILE A 218 4.10 -3.34 -5.87
CA ILE A 218 4.32 -3.85 -4.52
C ILE A 218 4.14 -2.74 -3.49
N LEU A 219 4.76 -1.59 -3.73
CA LEU A 219 4.66 -0.42 -2.86
C LEU A 219 3.22 0.10 -2.78
N ALA A 220 2.51 0.14 -3.90
CA ALA A 220 1.10 0.53 -3.97
C ALA A 220 0.20 -0.35 -3.09
N LYS A 221 0.37 -1.68 -3.14
CA LYS A 221 -0.37 -2.61 -2.28
C LYS A 221 -0.08 -2.40 -0.80
N ILE A 222 1.20 -2.23 -0.45
CA ILE A 222 1.61 -1.93 0.93
C ILE A 222 1.01 -0.60 1.38
N TYR A 223 1.04 0.44 0.52
CA TYR A 223 0.49 1.76 0.82
C TYR A 223 -1.00 1.70 1.16
N VAL A 224 -1.81 1.03 0.34
CA VAL A 224 -3.26 0.88 0.55
C VAL A 224 -3.55 0.04 1.81
N LEU A 225 -2.81 -1.04 2.03
CA LEU A 225 -3.01 -1.91 3.20
C LEU A 225 -2.52 -1.27 4.50
N CYS A 226 -1.51 -0.39 4.44
CA CYS A 226 -1.15 0.46 5.57
C CYS A 226 -2.26 1.47 5.88
N ALA A 227 -2.93 2.05 4.88
CA ALA A 227 -4.07 2.93 5.10
C ALA A 227 -5.24 2.20 5.78
N LEU A 228 -5.51 0.93 5.38
CA LEU A 228 -6.48 0.08 6.08
C LEU A 228 -6.09 -0.16 7.55
N SER A 229 -4.81 -0.41 7.83
CA SER A 229 -4.31 -0.55 9.20
C SER A 229 -4.53 0.72 10.03
N VAL A 230 -4.32 1.90 9.44
CA VAL A 230 -4.58 3.20 10.11
C VAL A 230 -6.07 3.37 10.40
N ALA A 231 -6.96 3.03 9.47
CA ALA A 231 -8.41 3.10 9.70
C ALA A 231 -8.84 2.19 10.86
N LEU A 232 -8.31 0.97 10.92
CA LEU A 232 -8.58 0.02 12.02
C LEU A 232 -8.03 0.53 13.37
N GLU A 233 -6.81 1.09 13.38
CA GLU A 233 -6.20 1.67 14.58
C GLU A 233 -7.09 2.77 15.19
N VAL A 234 -7.56 3.70 14.35
CA VAL A 234 -8.44 4.80 14.78
C VAL A 234 -9.79 4.28 15.27
N ARG A 235 -10.43 3.39 14.50
CA ARG A 235 -11.76 2.86 14.85
C ARG A 235 -11.76 1.98 16.10
N LYS A 236 -10.65 1.30 16.40
CA LYS A 236 -10.45 0.50 17.61
C LYS A 236 -10.02 1.34 18.81
N GLY A 237 -9.61 2.58 18.61
CA GLY A 237 -9.08 3.44 19.67
C GLY A 237 -7.82 2.86 20.30
N LEU A 238 -6.88 2.35 19.46
CA LEU A 238 -5.65 1.71 19.93
C LEU A 238 -4.85 2.66 20.85
N THR A 239 -4.55 2.20 22.07
CA THR A 239 -3.76 2.97 23.03
C THR A 239 -2.30 2.55 23.04
N ARG A 240 -1.43 3.44 23.57
CA ARG A 240 -0.01 3.14 23.77
C ARG A 240 0.21 1.95 24.69
N GLU A 241 -0.63 1.80 25.71
CA GLU A 241 -0.57 0.70 26.69
C GLU A 241 -0.91 -0.63 26.02
N GLN A 242 -1.93 -0.66 25.16
CA GLN A 242 -2.29 -1.85 24.38
C GLN A 242 -1.16 -2.21 23.43
N TYR A 243 -0.63 -1.23 22.67
CA TYR A 243 0.49 -1.44 21.76
C TYR A 243 1.73 -1.97 22.47
N ALA A 244 2.11 -1.37 23.63
CA ALA A 244 3.24 -1.82 24.44
C ALA A 244 3.06 -3.26 24.94
N ARG A 245 1.84 -3.68 25.25
CA ARG A 245 1.50 -5.04 25.69
C ARG A 245 1.79 -6.06 24.59
N TRP A 246 1.50 -5.73 23.34
CA TRP A 246 1.75 -6.62 22.21
C TRP A 246 3.19 -6.55 21.69
N HIS A 247 3.96 -5.56 22.15
CA HIS A 247 5.38 -5.38 21.83
C HIS A 247 6.26 -5.42 23.10
N PRO A 248 6.26 -6.53 23.85
CA PRO A 248 6.98 -6.59 25.15
C PRO A 248 8.47 -6.44 24.99
N GLY A 249 9.04 -6.84 23.83
CA GLY A 249 10.43 -6.68 23.45
C GLY A 249 10.67 -5.53 22.48
N GLY A 250 11.93 -5.20 22.24
CA GLY A 250 12.33 -4.28 21.19
C GLY A 250 12.15 -2.79 21.50
N ALA A 251 12.66 -1.94 20.59
CA ALA A 251 12.69 -0.48 20.77
C ALA A 251 11.30 0.16 20.73
N LEU A 252 10.39 -0.35 19.91
CA LEU A 252 9.05 0.21 19.77
C LEU A 252 8.21 0.03 21.05
N GLY A 253 8.30 -1.13 21.67
CA GLY A 253 7.62 -1.39 22.95
C GLY A 253 8.15 -0.50 24.07
N ARG A 254 9.47 -0.32 24.17
CA ARG A 254 10.08 0.64 25.12
C ARG A 254 9.59 2.07 24.86
N LYS A 255 9.64 2.53 23.60
CA LYS A 255 9.14 3.86 23.22
C LYS A 255 7.66 4.04 23.58
N ALA A 256 6.83 3.03 23.42
CA ALA A 256 5.42 3.08 23.76
C ALA A 256 5.21 3.21 25.29
N ARG A 257 6.08 2.61 26.11
CA ARG A 257 6.10 2.76 27.57
C ARG A 257 6.74 4.05 28.07
N GLY A 258 7.34 4.86 27.18
CA GLY A 258 8.05 6.09 27.56
C GLY A 258 9.49 5.87 28.06
N GLU A 259 10.10 4.72 27.73
CA GLU A 259 11.47 4.34 28.08
C GLU A 259 12.48 4.75 26.99
#